data_acc2ab1422562c1ada8ffa2c1cd225a4
#
_entry.id   acc2ab1422562c1ada8ffa2c1cd225a4
#
_cell.length_a   1.000
_cell.length_b   1.000
_cell.length_c   1.000
_cell.angle_alpha   90.00
_cell.angle_beta   90.00
_cell.angle_gamma   90.00
#
_symmetry.space_group_name_H-M   'P 1'
#
loop_
_entity.id
_entity.type
_entity.pdbx_description
1 polymer ?
#
loop_
_entity_poly.entity_id
_entity_poly.type
_entity_poly.pdbx_seq_one_letter_code
_entity_poly.pdbx_strand_id
1 'polypeptide(L)'
;MVEEKKQKYIEAIGRRKEAVARVRFYFDKPNILINDQPLEVYFPIKENQEKVLAPLKLTNMENKYLIKVKVRGGGTTGQAEAIRLGISRCLLKINENLRKILKEAGFLTRDARIVERKKFGLKKARRAPQWQKR
;
A
#
# COMPACT_ATOMS: atom_id res chain seq x y z
N MET A 1 -24.13 -13.77 3.95
CA MET A 1 -23.58 -14.67 4.03
C MET A 1 -23.08 -15.37 2.89
N VAL A 2 -23.74 -16.15 2.31
CA VAL A 2 -23.28 -16.82 1.12
C VAL A 2 -22.88 -15.81 0.06
N GLU A 3 -23.67 -14.81 -0.08
CA GLU A 3 -23.37 -13.78 -1.06
C GLU A 3 -22.09 -13.07 -0.72
N GLU A 4 -21.82 -12.86 0.54
CA GLU A 4 -20.59 -12.20 0.92
C GLU A 4 -19.41 -13.03 0.51
N LYS A 5 -19.51 -14.32 0.64
CA LYS A 5 -18.42 -15.19 0.26
C LYS A 5 -18.17 -15.14 -1.24
N LYS A 6 -19.20 -14.81 -2.00
CA LYS A 6 -19.08 -14.73 -3.44
C LYS A 6 -18.75 -13.35 -3.92
N GLN A 7 -18.69 -12.39 -3.01
CA GLN A 7 -18.35 -11.03 -3.41
C GLN A 7 -16.94 -11.02 -3.97
N LYS A 8 -16.84 -10.51 -5.16
CA LYS A 8 -15.55 -10.47 -5.82
C LYS A 8 -14.79 -9.22 -5.46
N TYR A 9 -13.51 -9.36 -5.38
CA TYR A 9 -12.66 -8.22 -5.07
C TYR A 9 -11.32 -8.39 -5.75
N ILE A 10 -10.61 -7.29 -5.86
CA ILE A 10 -9.26 -7.28 -6.37
C ILE A 10 -8.36 -6.96 -5.21
N GLU A 11 -7.35 -7.77 -5.00
CA GLU A 11 -6.49 -7.63 -3.85
C GLU A 11 -5.05 -7.41 -4.26
N ALA A 12 -4.34 -6.58 -3.52
CA ALA A 12 -2.91 -6.41 -3.69
C ALA A 12 -2.31 -6.06 -2.35
N ILE A 13 -1.01 -6.28 -2.23
CA ILE A 13 -0.29 -6.02 -1.01
C ILE A 13 0.72 -4.92 -1.25
N GLY A 14 0.79 -3.95 -0.35
CA GLY A 14 1.80 -2.92 -0.38
C GLY A 14 2.66 -3.03 0.87
N ARG A 15 3.93 -2.67 0.74
CA ARG A 15 4.85 -2.72 1.85
C ARG A 15 5.70 -1.46 1.87
N ARG A 16 5.98 -1.01 3.06
CA ARG A 16 6.85 0.15 3.24
C ARG A 16 7.49 0.03 4.62
N LYS A 17 8.81 -0.10 4.66
CA LYS A 17 9.51 -0.35 5.90
C LYS A 17 8.92 -1.61 6.52
N GLU A 18 8.40 -1.53 7.71
CA GLU A 18 7.83 -2.71 8.34
C GLU A 18 6.32 -2.77 8.22
N ALA A 19 5.73 -1.79 7.54
CA ALA A 19 4.29 -1.76 7.36
C ALA A 19 3.88 -2.66 6.21
N VAL A 20 2.82 -3.42 6.42
CA VAL A 20 2.26 -4.30 5.39
C VAL A 20 0.78 -3.97 5.28
N ALA A 21 0.34 -3.66 4.06
CA ALA A 21 -1.05 -3.31 3.82
C ALA A 21 -1.65 -4.29 2.82
N ARG A 22 -2.77 -4.89 3.19
CA ARG A 22 -3.53 -5.72 2.28
C ARG A 22 -4.71 -4.89 1.81
N VAL A 23 -4.75 -4.58 0.55
CA VAL A 23 -5.75 -3.69 -0.02
C VAL A 23 -6.70 -4.48 -0.88
N ARG A 24 -8.00 -4.29 -0.67
CA ARG A 24 -9.04 -4.95 -1.46
C ARG A 24 -9.99 -3.91 -2.04
N PHE A 25 -10.24 -4.02 -3.34
CA PHE A 25 -11.20 -3.18 -4.03
C PHE A 25 -12.45 -4.00 -4.28
N TYR A 26 -13.58 -3.53 -3.77
CA TYR A 26 -14.87 -4.18 -3.99
C TYR A 26 -15.74 -3.30 -4.89
N PHE A 27 -16.57 -3.93 -5.68
CA PHE A 27 -17.49 -3.21 -6.54
C PHE A 27 -18.77 -2.93 -5.74
N ASP A 28 -18.72 -1.91 -4.93
CA ASP A 28 -19.80 -1.57 -4.01
C ASP A 28 -19.75 -0.06 -3.79
N LYS A 29 -20.56 0.42 -2.87
CA LYS A 29 -20.60 1.85 -2.56
C LYS A 29 -19.22 2.37 -2.23
N PRO A 30 -18.79 3.46 -2.86
CA PRO A 30 -17.44 3.96 -2.64
C PRO A 30 -17.20 4.37 -1.20
N ASN A 31 -16.09 3.93 -0.67
CA ASN A 31 -15.66 4.30 0.67
C ASN A 31 -14.26 3.75 0.85
N ILE A 32 -13.57 4.24 1.86
CA ILE A 32 -12.25 3.73 2.19
C ILE A 32 -12.24 3.44 3.67
N LEU A 33 -12.03 2.17 3.99
CA LEU A 33 -11.96 1.72 5.39
C LEU A 33 -10.60 1.12 5.64
N ILE A 34 -9.96 1.58 6.70
CA ILE A 34 -8.65 1.08 7.08
C ILE A 34 -8.79 0.46 8.46
N ASN A 35 -8.56 -0.85 8.52
CA ASN A 35 -8.77 -1.62 9.74
C ASN A 35 -10.16 -1.33 10.31
N ASP A 36 -11.16 -1.28 9.41
CA ASP A 36 -12.56 -1.08 9.74
C ASP A 36 -12.88 0.31 10.25
N GLN A 37 -12.00 1.29 10.01
CA GLN A 37 -12.24 2.67 10.39
C GLN A 37 -12.19 3.57 9.16
N PRO A 38 -12.98 4.65 9.14
CA PRO A 38 -12.88 5.58 8.03
C PRO A 38 -11.47 6.15 7.91
N LEU A 39 -11.11 6.53 6.70
CA LEU A 39 -9.78 7.05 6.43
C LEU A 39 -9.41 8.20 7.37
N GLU A 40 -10.34 9.13 7.56
CA GLU A 40 -10.06 10.31 8.37
C GLU A 40 -9.85 9.98 9.84
N VAL A 41 -10.47 8.90 10.29
CA VAL A 41 -10.30 8.47 11.68
C VAL A 41 -8.98 7.76 11.87
N TYR A 42 -8.65 6.88 10.94
CA TYR A 42 -7.42 6.12 11.07
C TYR A 42 -6.18 6.99 10.85
N PHE A 43 -6.26 7.91 9.88
CA PHE A 43 -5.18 8.86 9.62
C PHE A 43 -5.70 10.27 9.85
N PRO A 44 -5.61 10.77 11.09
CA PRO A 44 -6.08 12.14 11.35
C PRO A 44 -5.21 13.21 10.71
N ILE A 45 -3.98 12.88 10.36
CA ILE A 45 -3.10 13.84 9.73
C ILE A 45 -3.40 13.90 8.24
N LYS A 46 -3.72 15.09 7.76
CA LYS A 46 -4.14 15.26 6.38
C LYS A 46 -3.10 14.80 5.38
N GLU A 47 -1.84 14.99 5.70
CA GLU A 47 -0.77 14.58 4.81
C GLU A 47 -0.83 13.07 4.52
N ASN A 48 -1.13 12.28 5.54
CA ASN A 48 -1.24 10.84 5.35
C ASN A 48 -2.48 10.46 4.58
N GLN A 49 -3.58 11.19 4.79
CA GLN A 49 -4.78 10.96 4.02
C GLN A 49 -4.52 11.20 2.54
N GLU A 50 -3.78 12.24 2.23
CA GLU A 50 -3.46 12.57 0.85
C GLU A 50 -2.59 11.50 0.20
N LYS A 51 -1.68 10.91 0.96
CA LYS A 51 -0.85 9.84 0.42
C LYS A 51 -1.70 8.65 -0.01
N VAL A 52 -2.69 8.32 0.80
CA VAL A 52 -3.57 7.19 0.48
C VAL A 52 -4.40 7.50 -0.76
N LEU A 53 -4.87 8.73 -0.89
CA LEU A 53 -5.74 9.10 -1.99
C LEU A 53 -4.98 9.43 -3.28
N ALA A 54 -3.68 9.67 -3.20
CA ALA A 54 -2.92 10.14 -4.34
C ALA A 54 -3.06 9.28 -5.59
N PRO A 55 -2.90 7.94 -5.52
CA PRO A 55 -3.03 7.15 -6.75
C PRO A 55 -4.43 7.18 -7.31
N LEU A 56 -5.46 7.29 -6.46
CA LEU A 56 -6.82 7.35 -6.93
C LEU A 56 -7.08 8.67 -7.64
N LYS A 57 -6.56 9.76 -7.11
CA LYS A 57 -6.73 11.07 -7.74
C LYS A 57 -5.97 11.14 -9.05
N LEU A 58 -4.77 10.59 -9.08
CA LEU A 58 -3.93 10.62 -10.27
C LEU A 58 -4.59 9.90 -11.43
N THR A 59 -5.29 8.82 -11.15
CA THR A 59 -5.90 8.01 -12.19
C THR A 59 -7.39 8.29 -12.38
N ASN A 60 -7.92 9.29 -11.67
CA ASN A 60 -9.33 9.65 -11.73
C ASN A 60 -10.25 8.50 -11.35
N MET A 61 -9.81 7.70 -10.40
CA MET A 61 -10.59 6.55 -9.95
C MET A 61 -11.18 6.77 -8.55
N GLU A 62 -11.25 8.01 -8.10
CA GLU A 62 -11.86 8.31 -6.82
C GLU A 62 -13.34 7.98 -6.84
N ASN A 63 -13.84 7.56 -5.69
CA ASN A 63 -15.28 7.32 -5.50
C ASN A 63 -15.87 6.29 -6.47
N LYS A 64 -15.09 5.30 -6.82
CA LYS A 64 -15.58 4.25 -7.70
C LYS A 64 -15.65 2.88 -7.03
N TYR A 65 -14.90 2.69 -5.95
CA TYR A 65 -14.80 1.39 -5.33
C TYR A 65 -14.90 1.48 -3.84
N LEU A 66 -15.35 0.40 -3.22
CA LEU A 66 -15.22 0.24 -1.79
C LEU A 66 -13.85 -0.36 -1.54
N ILE A 67 -12.99 0.38 -0.85
CA ILE A 67 -11.63 -0.04 -0.61
C ILE A 67 -11.49 -0.41 0.86
N LYS A 68 -11.16 -1.65 1.13
CA LYS A 68 -10.94 -2.11 2.49
C LYS A 68 -9.47 -2.46 2.63
N VAL A 69 -8.85 -1.96 3.68
CA VAL A 69 -7.44 -2.14 3.92
C VAL A 69 -7.23 -2.74 5.29
N LYS A 70 -6.37 -3.75 5.34
CA LYS A 70 -5.86 -4.26 6.61
C LYS A 70 -4.39 -3.93 6.62
N VAL A 71 -3.97 -3.09 7.56
CA VAL A 71 -2.58 -2.67 7.62
C VAL A 71 -2.06 -2.88 9.03
N ARG A 72 -0.79 -3.23 9.12
CA ARG A 72 -0.16 -3.42 10.41
C ARG A 72 1.34 -3.18 10.29
N GLY A 73 1.96 -2.92 11.43
CA GLY A 73 3.40 -2.75 11.48
C GLY A 73 3.84 -1.37 11.07
N GLY A 74 5.03 -1.00 11.48
CA GLY A 74 5.61 0.27 11.12
C GLY A 74 4.90 1.44 11.76
N GLY A 75 5.26 2.63 11.32
CA GLY A 75 4.66 3.86 11.81
C GLY A 75 3.54 4.33 10.89
N THR A 76 2.87 5.40 11.32
CA THR A 76 1.72 5.92 10.61
C THR A 76 2.05 6.31 9.17
N THR A 77 3.16 7.01 8.98
CA THR A 77 3.56 7.44 7.63
C THR A 77 3.90 6.23 6.77
N GLY A 78 4.61 5.26 7.34
CA GLY A 78 4.95 4.06 6.59
C GLY A 78 3.71 3.28 6.21
N GLN A 79 2.70 3.26 7.08
CA GLN A 79 1.46 2.58 6.77
C GLN A 79 0.74 3.26 5.62
N ALA A 80 0.71 4.60 5.62
CA ALA A 80 0.05 5.33 4.54
C ALA A 80 0.74 5.05 3.21
N GLU A 81 2.05 4.96 3.21
CA GLU A 81 2.80 4.69 1.99
C GLU A 81 2.62 3.24 1.54
N ALA A 82 2.53 2.32 2.48
CA ALA A 82 2.26 0.92 2.13
C ALA A 82 0.90 0.79 1.48
N ILE A 83 -0.09 1.51 2.02
CA ILE A 83 -1.42 1.50 1.44
C ILE A 83 -1.40 2.11 0.04
N ARG A 84 -0.64 3.20 -0.15
CA ARG A 84 -0.53 3.82 -1.46
C ARG A 84 -0.01 2.83 -2.50
N LEU A 85 1.00 2.07 -2.13
CA LEU A 85 1.54 1.06 -3.04
C LEU A 85 0.50 -0.03 -3.34
N GLY A 86 -0.21 -0.48 -2.30
CA GLY A 86 -1.23 -1.50 -2.49
C GLY A 86 -2.36 -1.03 -3.38
N ILE A 87 -2.81 0.22 -3.19
CA ILE A 87 -3.86 0.77 -4.02
C ILE A 87 -3.38 0.86 -5.47
N SER A 88 -2.15 1.32 -5.67
CA SER A 88 -1.60 1.43 -7.02
C SER A 88 -1.55 0.07 -7.71
N ARG A 89 -1.17 -0.96 -6.97
CA ARG A 89 -1.13 -2.31 -7.54
C ARG A 89 -2.52 -2.83 -7.87
N CYS A 90 -3.51 -2.51 -7.05
CA CYS A 90 -4.87 -2.89 -7.37
C CYS A 90 -5.35 -2.18 -8.63
N LEU A 91 -5.03 -0.91 -8.78
CA LEU A 91 -5.42 -0.17 -9.97
C LEU A 91 -4.81 -0.78 -11.22
N LEU A 92 -3.59 -1.28 -11.14
CA LEU A 92 -2.98 -1.95 -12.27
C LEU A 92 -3.72 -3.22 -12.64
N LYS A 93 -4.23 -3.94 -11.65
CA LYS A 93 -4.98 -5.15 -11.94
C LYS A 93 -6.31 -4.83 -12.61
N ILE A 94 -6.82 -3.64 -12.36
CA ILE A 94 -8.06 -3.22 -13.00
C ILE A 94 -7.79 -2.74 -14.43
N ASN A 95 -6.73 -1.96 -14.60
CA ASN A 95 -6.43 -1.39 -15.91
C ASN A 95 -4.92 -1.26 -16.07
N GLU A 96 -4.36 -2.15 -16.86
CA GLU A 96 -2.92 -2.18 -17.07
C GLU A 96 -2.39 -0.90 -17.71
N ASN A 97 -3.25 -0.16 -18.40
CA ASN A 97 -2.85 1.07 -19.05
C ASN A 97 -2.46 2.16 -18.05
N LEU A 98 -2.78 1.97 -16.78
CA LEU A 98 -2.42 2.94 -15.75
C LEU A 98 -0.97 2.80 -15.30
N ARG A 99 -0.29 1.78 -15.76
CA ARG A 99 1.07 1.50 -15.31
C ARG A 99 2.01 2.68 -15.52
N LYS A 100 1.95 3.29 -16.69
CA LYS A 100 2.87 4.37 -17.01
C LYS A 100 2.68 5.56 -16.07
N ILE A 101 1.43 5.94 -15.86
CA ILE A 101 1.12 7.07 -14.99
C ILE A 101 1.57 6.80 -13.57
N LEU A 102 1.25 5.62 -13.07
CA LEU A 102 1.58 5.28 -11.69
C LEU A 102 3.09 5.12 -11.50
N LYS A 103 3.77 4.59 -12.51
CA LYS A 103 5.20 4.41 -12.41
C LYS A 103 5.93 5.75 -12.43
N GLU A 104 5.47 6.67 -13.28
CA GLU A 104 6.10 7.99 -13.35
C GLU A 104 5.93 8.75 -12.05
N ALA A 105 4.82 8.53 -11.37
CA ALA A 105 4.60 9.18 -10.09
C ALA A 105 5.36 8.50 -8.95
N GLY A 106 5.98 7.36 -9.21
CA GLY A 106 6.74 6.65 -8.19
C GLY A 106 5.88 5.80 -7.28
N PHE A 107 4.62 5.58 -7.62
CA PHE A 107 3.70 4.86 -6.73
C PHE A 107 3.82 3.35 -6.83
N LEU A 108 4.52 2.84 -7.80
CA LEU A 108 4.67 1.40 -7.98
C LEU A 108 5.96 0.84 -7.40
N THR A 109 6.87 1.72 -7.00
CA THR A 109 8.17 1.29 -6.54
C THR A 109 8.17 1.20 -5.03
N ARG A 110 8.55 0.05 -4.51
CA ARG A 110 8.73 -0.10 -3.07
C ARG A 110 10.00 0.65 -2.70
N ASP A 111 9.93 1.37 -1.60
CA ASP A 111 11.08 2.13 -1.15
C ASP A 111 12.13 1.16 -0.61
N ALA A 112 13.27 1.13 -1.25
CA ALA A 112 14.33 0.22 -0.90
C ALA A 112 15.22 0.73 0.22
N ARG A 113 14.96 1.94 0.71
CA ARG A 113 15.80 2.50 1.76
C ARG A 113 15.50 1.93 3.13
N ILE A 114 14.47 1.11 3.20
CA ILE A 114 14.19 0.44 4.45
C ILE A 114 15.42 -0.34 4.88
N VAL A 115 15.67 -0.36 6.17
CA VAL A 115 16.76 -1.17 6.68
C VAL A 115 16.32 -2.62 6.56
N GLU A 116 16.94 -3.33 5.67
CA GLU A 116 16.57 -4.71 5.43
C GLU A 116 16.87 -5.57 6.63
N ARG A 117 16.13 -6.65 6.74
CA ARG A 117 16.37 -7.59 7.79
C ARG A 117 17.79 -8.12 7.67
N LYS A 118 18.51 -8.11 8.77
CA LYS A 118 19.86 -8.62 8.78
C LYS A 118 19.84 -10.09 8.43
N LYS A 119 20.68 -10.45 7.51
CA LYS A 119 20.76 -11.83 7.08
C LYS A 119 21.90 -12.53 7.76
N PHE A 120 21.81 -13.83 7.83
CA PHE A 120 22.84 -14.64 8.44
C PHE A 120 24.19 -14.29 7.83
N GLY A 121 25.17 -14.06 8.68
CA GLY A 121 26.53 -13.80 8.22
C GLY A 121 26.81 -12.37 7.84
N LEU A 122 25.83 -11.50 7.93
CA LEU A 122 26.02 -10.10 7.56
C LEU A 122 25.89 -9.22 8.79
N LYS A 123 26.57 -8.09 8.75
CA LYS A 123 26.42 -7.11 9.81
C LYS A 123 25.12 -6.38 9.66
N LYS A 124 24.79 -6.07 8.44
CA LYS A 124 23.50 -5.48 8.10
C LYS A 124 23.00 -6.23 6.91
N ALA A 125 21.83 -5.87 6.48
CA ALA A 125 21.18 -6.64 5.45
C ALA A 125 22.07 -6.96 4.27
N ARG A 126 22.84 -6.01 3.81
CA ARG A 126 23.69 -6.24 2.64
C ARG A 126 25.15 -6.13 2.89
N ARG A 127 25.52 -5.89 4.14
CA ARG A 127 26.87 -5.64 4.41
C ARG A 127 27.49 -6.81 5.08
N ALA A 128 28.38 -7.46 4.42
CA ALA A 128 29.11 -8.51 5.07
C ALA A 128 29.90 -7.89 6.21
N PRO A 129 30.15 -8.61 7.26
CA PRO A 129 31.01 -8.09 8.29
C PRO A 129 32.25 -7.58 7.62
N GLN A 130 32.60 -6.37 8.03
CA GLN A 130 33.73 -5.79 7.39
C GLN A 130 34.89 -6.65 7.63
N TRP A 131 35.20 -7.37 6.84
CA TRP A 131 36.38 -8.12 6.88
C TRP A 131 37.02 -7.97 5.66
N GLN A 132 35.39 -7.41 6.31
CA GLN A 132 34.89 -7.06 6.03
C GLN A 132 34.47 -6.61 5.59
N LYS A 133 34.12 -5.83 5.64
CA LYS A 133 33.25 -5.30 5.47
C LYS A 133 32.99 -5.10 5.04
N ARG A 134 33.01 -4.99 5.16
CA ARG A 134 32.28 -4.74 5.04
C ARG A 134 32.17 -4.49 4.93
#